data_a322e3b7d97d8eec6734422c386caaa0
#
_entry.id   a322e3b7d97d8eec6734422c386caaa0
#
_cell.length_a   1.000
_cell.length_b   1.000
_cell.length_c   1.000
_cell.angle_alpha   90.00
_cell.angle_beta   90.00
_cell.angle_gamma   90.00
#
_symmetry.space_group_name_H-M   'P 1'
#
loop_
_entity.id
_entity.type
_entity.pdbx_description
1 polymer ?
#
loop_
_entity_poly.entity_id
_entity_poly.type
_entity_poly.pdbx_seq_one_letter_code
_entity_poly.pdbx_strand_id
1 'polypeptide(L)'
;MAEKRSTNKERIEALSREEQRKAAFAAVQDTLELIDLTQTKNIGYTTYSRDSLRTYLKNPATEGNQKNLRKLSNYLYTISHVYRRLVNFKAYQVQLKSWTVYPDIPLTEAPDKDSILQNYDRVTKYVRNMDLKSQILKCMIQLWKNDVVYGFCYGDPEKDGEFFIHLLDPDYCKISSQQYYRGVLNFAFNFDYFSGANEYYLDIWDPIFKKMYNKYKSDPKLRWQELPIENTFCLKINLDNLDYPLPPLSGLLDSIINLVDLQAVQDLKDELEAYKLIYAKIDTISGTKDVDDFEIDLDLANAFYQKLQAAMPDNVAIAMSPMTLDSIDFNSNNANDVNIISKAYENIINANGGIVLNQNKITNSASFKLALQFDSMDAMAPVEQINAWINLWILNHLGETGMVVEFSDVSPYFIDDRIDKLQKVAQYSVPCKMELASLINANPVKERGMSYLEEALGIGITSWNNPLVSSNVQSGIGDNGDGSEGRPKSDEPLSDEGENTSDGNKNDK
;
A
#
# COMPACT_ATOMS: atom_id res chain seq x y z
N MET A 1 23.83 -3.53 -89.15
CA MET A 1 24.24 -4.22 -87.87
C MET A 1 24.60 -3.21 -86.78
N ALA A 2 24.53 -1.91 -86.96
CA ALA A 2 24.81 -0.90 -85.92
C ALA A 2 23.62 -0.54 -85.04
N GLU A 3 22.39 -0.65 -85.54
CA GLU A 3 21.15 -0.31 -84.77
C GLU A 3 20.78 -1.32 -83.63
N LYS A 4 21.26 -2.56 -83.74
CA LYS A 4 21.03 -3.55 -82.68
C LYS A 4 21.97 -3.46 -81.45
N ARG A 5 23.07 -2.72 -81.61
CA ARG A 5 24.02 -2.54 -80.50
C ARG A 5 23.67 -1.39 -79.56
N SER A 6 23.01 -0.35 -80.07
CA SER A 6 22.56 0.77 -79.22
C SER A 6 21.47 0.37 -78.30
N THR A 7 20.49 -0.44 -78.75
CA THR A 7 19.39 -0.91 -77.95
C THR A 7 19.80 -1.85 -76.81
N ASN A 8 20.91 -2.58 -76.92
CA ASN A 8 21.40 -3.42 -75.84
C ASN A 8 22.10 -2.61 -74.75
N LYS A 9 22.79 -1.55 -75.11
CA LYS A 9 23.44 -0.67 -74.11
C LYS A 9 22.40 0.16 -73.34
N GLU A 10 21.42 0.73 -74.06
CA GLU A 10 20.28 1.43 -73.43
C GLU A 10 19.43 0.49 -72.59
N ARG A 11 19.31 -0.78 -72.98
CA ARG A 11 18.56 -1.79 -72.17
C ARG A 11 19.33 -2.24 -70.95
N ILE A 12 20.69 -2.31 -71.03
CA ILE A 12 21.55 -2.61 -69.87
C ILE A 12 21.58 -1.43 -68.91
N GLU A 13 21.65 -0.20 -69.42
CA GLU A 13 21.57 1.02 -68.61
C GLU A 13 20.20 1.18 -67.98
N ALA A 14 19.12 0.85 -68.69
CA ALA A 14 17.74 0.88 -68.13
C ALA A 14 17.50 -0.23 -67.09
N LEU A 15 18.04 -1.44 -67.31
CA LEU A 15 18.00 -2.50 -66.30
C LEU A 15 18.82 -2.17 -65.05
N SER A 16 19.97 -1.58 -65.22
CA SER A 16 20.81 -1.08 -64.11
C SER A 16 20.10 0.03 -63.33
N ARG A 17 19.45 0.96 -64.01
CA ARG A 17 18.65 2.01 -63.36
C ARG A 17 17.42 1.44 -62.61
N GLU A 18 16.75 0.41 -63.17
CA GLU A 18 15.60 -0.22 -62.53
C GLU A 18 16.00 -1.04 -61.29
N GLU A 19 17.18 -1.70 -61.35
CA GLU A 19 17.73 -2.41 -60.17
C GLU A 19 18.16 -1.42 -59.08
N GLN A 20 18.77 -0.28 -59.47
CA GLN A 20 19.12 0.80 -58.54
C GLN A 20 17.87 1.43 -57.89
N ARG A 21 16.78 1.61 -58.64
CA ARG A 21 15.50 2.09 -58.14
C ARG A 21 14.89 1.09 -57.16
N LYS A 22 14.94 -0.21 -57.47
CA LYS A 22 14.44 -1.25 -56.57
C LYS A 22 15.24 -1.29 -55.27
N ALA A 23 16.56 -1.11 -55.33
CA ALA A 23 17.41 -1.06 -54.15
C ALA A 23 17.15 0.21 -53.31
N ALA A 24 16.99 1.38 -53.94
CA ALA A 24 16.64 2.60 -53.25
C ALA A 24 15.24 2.56 -52.62
N PHE A 25 14.28 1.96 -53.35
CA PHE A 25 12.92 1.75 -52.83
C PHE A 25 12.89 0.76 -51.65
N ALA A 26 13.65 -0.31 -51.73
CA ALA A 26 13.82 -1.26 -50.66
C ALA A 26 14.46 -0.61 -49.42
N ALA A 27 15.48 0.24 -49.61
CA ALA A 27 16.09 0.96 -48.49
C ALA A 27 15.14 1.97 -47.82
N VAL A 28 14.24 2.61 -48.57
CA VAL A 28 13.18 3.48 -48.04
C VAL A 28 12.12 2.63 -47.31
N GLN A 29 11.77 1.46 -47.85
CA GLN A 29 10.81 0.55 -47.23
C GLN A 29 11.36 -0.01 -45.92
N ASP A 30 12.63 -0.40 -45.85
CA ASP A 30 13.30 -0.84 -44.65
C ASP A 30 13.35 0.26 -43.56
N THR A 31 13.54 1.53 -43.97
CA THR A 31 13.50 2.67 -43.04
C THR A 31 12.07 2.95 -42.54
N LEU A 32 11.05 2.76 -43.37
CA LEU A 32 9.66 2.91 -42.99
C LEU A 32 9.21 1.74 -42.07
N GLU A 33 9.71 0.53 -42.30
CA GLU A 33 9.47 -0.62 -41.41
C GLU A 33 10.13 -0.43 -40.04
N LEU A 34 11.30 0.24 -39.97
CA LEU A 34 11.94 0.62 -38.72
C LEU A 34 11.14 1.68 -37.93
N ILE A 35 10.34 2.47 -38.61
CA ILE A 35 9.49 3.52 -38.04
C ILE A 35 8.13 2.94 -37.57
N ASP A 36 7.75 1.75 -38.06
CA ASP A 36 6.54 1.06 -37.60
C ASP A 36 6.78 0.36 -36.24
N LEU A 37 7.29 1.15 -35.28
CA LEU A 37 7.42 0.75 -33.87
C LEU A 37 6.07 0.45 -33.22
N THR A 38 4.97 0.78 -33.88
CA THR A 38 3.62 0.49 -33.42
C THR A 38 3.23 -0.98 -33.56
N GLN A 39 3.89 -1.73 -34.45
CA GLN A 39 3.55 -3.15 -34.68
C GLN A 39 4.37 -4.13 -33.85
N THR A 40 5.57 -3.78 -33.38
CA THR A 40 6.49 -4.75 -32.79
C THR A 40 6.64 -4.68 -31.29
N LYS A 41 6.28 -3.58 -30.67
CA LYS A 41 6.16 -3.55 -29.20
C LYS A 41 4.70 -3.86 -28.86
N ASN A 42 4.44 -5.02 -28.28
CA ASN A 42 3.34 -5.16 -27.35
C ASN A 42 3.50 -4.00 -26.36
N ILE A 43 2.96 -2.84 -26.73
CA ILE A 43 2.71 -1.76 -25.80
C ILE A 43 2.07 -2.46 -24.64
N GLY A 44 2.68 -2.40 -23.47
CA GLY A 44 2.24 -3.13 -22.31
C GLY A 44 0.86 -2.70 -21.85
N TYR A 45 -0.14 -2.87 -22.74
CA TYR A 45 -1.53 -2.86 -22.34
C TYR A 45 -1.65 -3.88 -21.24
N THR A 46 -2.22 -3.44 -20.16
CA THR A 46 -2.48 -4.34 -19.03
C THR A 46 -3.11 -5.62 -19.58
N THR A 47 -2.66 -6.76 -19.13
CA THR A 47 -3.21 -8.07 -19.50
C THR A 47 -4.74 -8.14 -19.30
N TYR A 48 -5.30 -7.14 -18.62
CA TYR A 48 -6.69 -6.97 -18.28
C TYR A 48 -7.28 -5.75 -19.00
N SER A 49 -8.27 -5.97 -19.89
CA SER A 49 -9.00 -4.87 -20.52
C SER A 49 -10.05 -4.28 -19.58
N ARG A 50 -10.40 -3.01 -19.82
CA ARG A 50 -11.50 -2.33 -19.09
C ARG A 50 -12.84 -3.04 -19.28
N ASP A 51 -13.10 -3.63 -20.42
CA ASP A 51 -14.33 -4.37 -20.70
C ASP A 51 -14.40 -5.70 -19.94
N SER A 52 -13.27 -6.39 -19.76
CA SER A 52 -13.20 -7.58 -18.90
C SER A 52 -13.51 -7.20 -17.45
N LEU A 53 -12.93 -6.10 -16.93
CA LEU A 53 -13.21 -5.61 -15.59
C LEU A 53 -14.70 -5.29 -15.39
N ARG A 54 -15.30 -4.57 -16.33
CA ARG A 54 -16.74 -4.25 -16.28
C ARG A 54 -17.61 -5.49 -16.28
N THR A 55 -17.20 -6.52 -17.01
CA THR A 55 -17.90 -7.83 -17.03
C THR A 55 -17.81 -8.51 -15.67
N TYR A 56 -16.64 -8.49 -15.00
CA TYR A 56 -16.49 -9.07 -13.67
C TYR A 56 -17.31 -8.31 -12.62
N LEU A 57 -17.36 -6.97 -12.70
CA LEU A 57 -18.11 -6.12 -11.76
C LEU A 57 -19.64 -6.21 -11.96
N LYS A 58 -20.13 -6.62 -13.14
CA LYS A 58 -21.57 -6.82 -13.35
C LYS A 58 -22.15 -7.98 -12.53
N ASN A 59 -21.35 -9.03 -12.29
CA ASN A 59 -21.76 -10.21 -11.54
C ASN A 59 -20.69 -10.62 -10.53
N PRO A 60 -20.43 -9.81 -9.50
CA PRO A 60 -19.33 -10.03 -8.56
C PRO A 60 -19.54 -11.26 -7.66
N ALA A 61 -20.78 -11.72 -7.49
CA ALA A 61 -21.10 -12.90 -6.69
C ALA A 61 -20.64 -14.23 -7.30
N THR A 62 -20.25 -14.23 -8.60
CA THR A 62 -19.77 -15.46 -9.26
C THR A 62 -18.33 -15.75 -8.81
N GLU A 63 -18.05 -16.99 -8.37
CA GLU A 63 -16.70 -17.41 -7.90
C GLU A 63 -15.58 -17.07 -8.89
N GLY A 64 -15.81 -17.32 -10.21
CA GLY A 64 -14.85 -16.99 -11.25
C GLY A 64 -14.53 -15.49 -11.33
N ASN A 65 -15.53 -14.63 -11.20
CA ASN A 65 -15.35 -13.18 -11.24
C ASN A 65 -14.64 -12.68 -9.99
N GLN A 66 -14.94 -13.20 -8.81
CA GLN A 66 -14.21 -12.89 -7.57
C GLN A 66 -12.72 -13.22 -7.70
N LYS A 67 -12.42 -14.41 -8.22
CA LYS A 67 -11.04 -14.83 -8.47
C LYS A 67 -10.33 -13.91 -9.46
N ASN A 68 -11.00 -13.51 -10.54
CA ASN A 68 -10.44 -12.59 -11.53
C ASN A 68 -10.24 -11.18 -10.97
N LEU A 69 -11.17 -10.68 -10.14
CA LEU A 69 -11.01 -9.39 -9.46
C LEU A 69 -9.86 -9.39 -8.46
N ARG A 70 -9.66 -10.48 -7.69
CA ARG A 70 -8.50 -10.62 -6.81
C ARG A 70 -7.19 -10.69 -7.59
N LYS A 71 -7.15 -11.45 -8.70
CA LYS A 71 -5.98 -11.50 -9.58
C LYS A 71 -5.64 -10.13 -10.16
N LEU A 72 -6.65 -9.40 -10.62
CA LEU A 72 -6.49 -8.04 -11.13
C LEU A 72 -5.96 -7.09 -10.04
N SER A 73 -6.53 -7.13 -8.84
CA SER A 73 -6.06 -6.34 -7.71
C SER A 73 -4.59 -6.62 -7.37
N ASN A 74 -4.20 -7.90 -7.32
CA ASN A 74 -2.81 -8.31 -7.07
C ASN A 74 -1.87 -7.87 -8.21
N TYR A 75 -2.32 -7.96 -9.46
CA TYR A 75 -1.58 -7.50 -10.63
C TYR A 75 -1.33 -5.99 -10.56
N LEU A 76 -2.39 -5.19 -10.32
CA LEU A 76 -2.27 -3.74 -10.19
C LEU A 76 -1.41 -3.32 -8.99
N TYR A 77 -1.46 -4.06 -7.90
CA TYR A 77 -0.56 -3.82 -6.76
C TYR A 77 0.92 -3.97 -7.15
N THR A 78 1.22 -4.81 -8.13
CA THR A 78 2.59 -5.04 -8.61
C THR A 78 3.03 -3.96 -9.59
N ILE A 79 2.18 -3.59 -10.55
CA ILE A 79 2.57 -2.70 -11.66
C ILE A 79 2.25 -1.21 -11.40
N SER A 80 1.17 -0.91 -10.68
CA SER A 80 0.74 0.48 -10.45
C SER A 80 1.26 1.01 -9.13
N HIS A 81 2.15 1.98 -9.18
CA HIS A 81 2.65 2.69 -7.99
C HIS A 81 1.52 3.40 -7.22
N VAL A 82 0.53 3.94 -7.93
CA VAL A 82 -0.62 4.63 -7.34
C VAL A 82 -1.48 3.64 -6.55
N TYR A 83 -1.83 2.50 -7.14
CA TYR A 83 -2.61 1.48 -6.47
C TYR A 83 -1.91 0.92 -5.23
N ARG A 84 -0.62 0.59 -5.37
CA ARG A 84 0.22 0.14 -4.25
C ARG A 84 0.24 1.17 -3.12
N ARG A 85 0.39 2.45 -3.45
CA ARG A 85 0.44 3.52 -2.45
C ARG A 85 -0.89 3.68 -1.71
N LEU A 86 -2.03 3.56 -2.41
CA LEU A 86 -3.36 3.59 -1.80
C LEU A 86 -3.58 2.40 -0.85
N VAL A 87 -3.28 1.19 -1.29
CA VAL A 87 -3.37 -0.02 -0.44
C VAL A 87 -2.47 0.11 0.79
N ASN A 88 -1.22 0.53 0.60
CA ASN A 88 -0.27 0.69 1.70
C ASN A 88 -0.69 1.82 2.66
N PHE A 89 -1.23 2.92 2.16
CA PHE A 89 -1.74 4.01 2.97
C PHE A 89 -2.82 3.53 3.96
N LYS A 90 -3.75 2.70 3.49
CA LYS A 90 -4.77 2.10 4.35
C LYS A 90 -4.18 1.02 5.28
N ALA A 91 -3.39 0.11 4.74
CA ALA A 91 -2.85 -1.03 5.49
C ALA A 91 -1.89 -0.63 6.63
N TYR A 92 -1.06 0.40 6.42
CA TYR A 92 -0.02 0.79 7.38
C TYR A 92 -0.56 1.58 8.59
N GLN A 93 -1.82 1.96 8.59
CA GLN A 93 -2.43 2.61 9.75
C GLN A 93 -2.66 1.65 10.90
N VAL A 94 -2.96 0.38 10.62
CA VAL A 94 -3.13 -0.66 11.64
C VAL A 94 -1.76 -1.25 12.00
N GLN A 95 -1.20 -0.85 13.13
CA GLN A 95 0.13 -1.24 13.58
C GLN A 95 0.13 -2.15 14.82
N LEU A 96 -0.96 -2.19 15.59
CA LEU A 96 -1.10 -2.95 16.83
C LEU A 96 0.04 -2.72 17.85
N LYS A 97 0.63 -1.53 17.85
CA LYS A 97 1.70 -1.16 18.78
C LYS A 97 1.16 -0.76 20.14
N SER A 98 0.00 -0.08 20.15
CA SER A 98 -0.66 0.44 21.33
C SER A 98 -1.80 -0.48 21.71
N TRP A 99 -1.76 -1.06 22.91
CA TRP A 99 -2.79 -1.93 23.43
C TRP A 99 -2.82 -1.88 24.94
N THR A 100 -3.96 -2.16 25.52
CA THR A 100 -4.21 -2.20 26.97
C THR A 100 -4.76 -3.56 27.37
N VAL A 101 -4.50 -3.94 28.59
CA VAL A 101 -5.15 -5.08 29.25
C VAL A 101 -5.81 -4.53 30.51
N TYR A 102 -7.07 -4.85 30.71
CA TYR A 102 -7.82 -4.44 31.90
C TYR A 102 -8.73 -5.55 32.34
N PRO A 103 -9.04 -5.60 33.66
CA PRO A 103 -9.95 -6.61 34.22
C PRO A 103 -11.40 -6.25 33.92
N ASP A 104 -12.18 -7.23 33.50
CA ASP A 104 -13.64 -7.16 33.43
C ASP A 104 -14.24 -7.49 34.78
N ILE A 105 -14.47 -6.46 35.59
CA ILE A 105 -14.93 -6.60 36.98
C ILE A 105 -16.43 -6.30 37.05
N PRO A 106 -17.26 -7.28 37.48
CA PRO A 106 -18.67 -7.01 37.76
C PRO A 106 -18.83 -5.94 38.85
N LEU A 107 -19.77 -5.02 38.66
CA LEU A 107 -20.02 -3.91 39.61
C LEU A 107 -20.42 -4.38 41.00
N THR A 108 -20.87 -5.61 41.14
CA THR A 108 -21.39 -6.20 42.38
C THR A 108 -20.38 -7.00 43.19
N GLU A 109 -19.18 -7.22 42.62
CA GLU A 109 -18.16 -8.06 43.24
C GLU A 109 -16.92 -7.24 43.63
N ALA A 110 -16.33 -7.57 44.78
CA ALA A 110 -15.03 -7.07 45.16
C ALA A 110 -13.97 -8.02 44.58
N PRO A 111 -13.11 -7.52 43.63
CA PRO A 111 -12.16 -8.39 42.96
C PRO A 111 -11.01 -8.78 43.90
N ASP A 112 -10.54 -10.03 43.78
CA ASP A 112 -9.29 -10.45 44.38
C ASP A 112 -8.08 -9.84 43.64
N LYS A 113 -7.37 -8.98 44.37
CA LYS A 113 -6.25 -8.23 43.82
C LYS A 113 -5.11 -9.13 43.32
N ASP A 114 -4.81 -10.21 44.03
CA ASP A 114 -3.69 -11.09 43.70
C ASP A 114 -4.00 -11.90 42.43
N SER A 115 -5.24 -12.37 42.31
CA SER A 115 -5.74 -13.05 41.12
C SER A 115 -5.70 -12.13 39.89
N ILE A 116 -6.15 -10.86 40.04
CA ILE A 116 -6.09 -9.86 38.96
C ILE A 116 -4.65 -9.64 38.50
N LEU A 117 -3.71 -9.44 39.42
CA LEU A 117 -2.32 -9.19 39.07
C LEU A 117 -1.66 -10.38 38.37
N GLN A 118 -1.97 -11.62 38.82
CA GLN A 118 -1.47 -12.84 38.18
C GLN A 118 -2.02 -12.98 36.75
N ASN A 119 -3.32 -12.82 36.58
CA ASN A 119 -3.97 -12.92 35.27
C ASN A 119 -3.51 -11.80 34.33
N TYR A 120 -3.35 -10.58 34.84
CA TYR A 120 -2.79 -9.45 34.09
C TYR A 120 -1.38 -9.75 33.57
N ASP A 121 -0.49 -10.25 34.43
CA ASP A 121 0.89 -10.59 34.01
C ASP A 121 0.88 -11.74 32.98
N ARG A 122 0.07 -12.77 33.20
CA ARG A 122 -0.07 -13.91 32.29
C ARG A 122 -0.57 -13.48 30.91
N VAL A 123 -1.68 -12.74 30.84
CA VAL A 123 -2.27 -12.28 29.55
C VAL A 123 -1.34 -11.30 28.86
N THR A 124 -0.71 -10.37 29.60
CA THR A 124 0.22 -9.40 29.02
C THR A 124 1.43 -10.09 28.40
N LYS A 125 2.01 -11.11 29.07
CA LYS A 125 3.11 -11.91 28.51
C LYS A 125 2.67 -12.69 27.29
N TYR A 126 1.50 -13.28 27.33
CA TYR A 126 0.93 -14.06 26.24
C TYR A 126 0.78 -13.21 24.97
N VAL A 127 0.11 -12.07 25.06
CA VAL A 127 -0.09 -11.15 23.92
C VAL A 127 1.24 -10.60 23.39
N ARG A 128 2.19 -10.29 24.29
CA ARG A 128 3.54 -9.87 23.87
C ARG A 128 4.27 -10.95 23.10
N ASN A 129 4.18 -12.20 23.52
CA ASN A 129 4.84 -13.34 22.85
C ASN A 129 4.22 -13.65 21.49
N MET A 130 2.95 -13.33 21.26
CA MET A 130 2.33 -13.44 19.92
C MET A 130 2.98 -12.53 18.88
N ASP A 131 3.62 -11.44 19.28
CA ASP A 131 4.25 -10.42 18.41
C ASP A 131 3.37 -10.04 17.20
N LEU A 132 2.10 -9.76 17.45
CA LEU A 132 1.12 -9.45 16.40
C LEU A 132 1.53 -8.24 15.54
N LYS A 133 2.26 -7.28 16.12
CA LYS A 133 2.74 -6.09 15.38
C LYS A 133 3.62 -6.43 14.17
N SER A 134 4.41 -7.51 14.23
CA SER A 134 5.27 -7.94 13.13
C SER A 134 4.47 -8.66 12.02
N GLN A 135 3.33 -9.24 12.37
CA GLN A 135 2.55 -10.08 11.48
C GLN A 135 1.36 -9.35 10.85
N ILE A 136 0.81 -8.36 11.55
CA ILE A 136 -0.44 -7.72 11.13
C ILE A 136 -0.34 -7.00 9.79
N LEU A 137 0.82 -6.43 9.47
CA LEU A 137 1.00 -5.68 8.23
C LEU A 137 0.76 -6.55 6.98
N LYS A 138 1.27 -7.80 6.97
CA LYS A 138 1.00 -8.73 5.86
C LYS A 138 -0.48 -9.05 5.73
N CYS A 139 -1.19 -9.16 6.86
CA CYS A 139 -2.63 -9.40 6.91
C CYS A 139 -3.40 -8.19 6.34
N MET A 140 -3.04 -6.97 6.77
CA MET A 140 -3.69 -5.75 6.31
C MET A 140 -3.48 -5.49 4.82
N ILE A 141 -2.29 -5.73 4.28
CA ILE A 141 -2.04 -5.62 2.84
C ILE A 141 -2.93 -6.60 2.06
N GLN A 142 -3.05 -7.85 2.52
CA GLN A 142 -3.93 -8.83 1.86
C GLN A 142 -5.41 -8.45 2.00
N LEU A 143 -5.80 -7.94 3.16
CA LEU A 143 -7.15 -7.47 3.44
C LEU A 143 -7.57 -6.36 2.47
N TRP A 144 -6.73 -5.33 2.28
CA TRP A 144 -7.00 -4.22 1.37
C TRP A 144 -6.93 -4.60 -0.11
N LYS A 145 -6.20 -5.66 -0.47
CA LYS A 145 -6.16 -6.19 -1.84
C LYS A 145 -7.35 -7.09 -2.17
N ASN A 146 -7.81 -7.87 -1.21
CA ASN A 146 -8.74 -8.98 -1.47
C ASN A 146 -10.09 -8.84 -0.77
N ASP A 147 -10.30 -7.80 0.06
CA ASP A 147 -11.46 -7.58 0.94
C ASP A 147 -11.51 -8.52 2.16
N VAL A 148 -10.82 -9.62 2.11
CA VAL A 148 -10.80 -10.62 3.15
C VAL A 148 -9.40 -11.18 3.32
N VAL A 149 -9.06 -11.53 4.54
CA VAL A 149 -7.87 -12.30 4.86
C VAL A 149 -8.26 -13.53 5.65
N TYR A 150 -7.74 -14.67 5.24
CA TYR A 150 -7.91 -15.95 5.91
C TYR A 150 -6.57 -16.41 6.44
N GLY A 151 -6.53 -16.76 7.72
CA GLY A 151 -5.31 -17.22 8.38
C GLY A 151 -5.59 -18.45 9.24
N PHE A 152 -4.58 -19.30 9.34
CA PHE A 152 -4.53 -20.36 10.32
C PHE A 152 -3.38 -20.06 11.29
N CYS A 153 -3.67 -20.06 12.57
CA CYS A 153 -2.73 -19.70 13.62
C CYS A 153 -2.00 -20.94 14.13
N TYR A 154 -0.68 -20.83 14.23
CA TYR A 154 0.20 -21.87 14.73
C TYR A 154 0.91 -21.40 16.00
N GLY A 155 1.22 -22.36 16.87
CA GLY A 155 2.01 -22.15 18.07
C GLY A 155 1.19 -21.83 19.29
N ASP A 156 1.83 -21.94 20.44
CA ASP A 156 1.28 -21.60 21.75
C ASP A 156 2.23 -20.63 22.46
N PRO A 157 1.87 -19.32 22.51
CA PRO A 157 2.72 -18.30 23.13
C PRO A 157 3.08 -18.59 24.60
N GLU A 158 2.30 -19.41 25.32
CA GLU A 158 2.57 -19.76 26.71
C GLU A 158 3.58 -20.92 26.83
N LYS A 159 3.50 -21.91 25.93
CA LYS A 159 4.32 -23.11 26.01
C LYS A 159 5.62 -22.99 25.24
N ASP A 160 5.52 -22.59 23.97
CA ASP A 160 6.65 -22.62 23.03
C ASP A 160 7.22 -21.22 22.80
N GLY A 161 6.50 -20.17 23.21
CA GLY A 161 6.87 -18.77 22.94
C GLY A 161 6.78 -18.38 21.47
N GLU A 162 6.29 -19.26 20.62
CA GLU A 162 6.15 -19.08 19.19
C GLU A 162 4.69 -18.90 18.80
N PHE A 163 4.44 -17.94 17.92
CA PHE A 163 3.13 -17.73 17.33
C PHE A 163 3.29 -17.14 15.94
N PHE A 164 2.54 -17.67 14.97
CA PHE A 164 2.48 -17.04 13.65
C PHE A 164 1.14 -17.30 12.96
N ILE A 165 0.74 -16.34 12.11
CA ILE A 165 -0.45 -16.43 11.28
C ILE A 165 -0.01 -16.87 9.88
N HIS A 166 -0.39 -18.08 9.50
CA HIS A 166 -0.24 -18.61 8.16
C HIS A 166 -1.41 -18.13 7.30
N LEU A 167 -1.12 -17.31 6.30
CA LEU A 167 -2.13 -16.82 5.38
C LEU A 167 -2.51 -17.88 4.36
N LEU A 168 -3.80 -18.19 4.29
CA LEU A 168 -4.35 -19.15 3.35
C LEU A 168 -4.77 -18.47 2.05
N ASP A 169 -4.75 -19.22 0.95
CA ASP A 169 -5.16 -18.71 -0.36
C ASP A 169 -6.67 -18.40 -0.38
N PRO A 170 -7.07 -17.14 -0.61
CA PRO A 170 -8.47 -16.75 -0.67
C PRO A 170 -9.29 -17.47 -1.75
N ASP A 171 -8.64 -18.03 -2.77
CA ASP A 171 -9.31 -18.81 -3.81
C ASP A 171 -9.83 -20.17 -3.30
N TYR A 172 -9.31 -20.61 -2.15
CA TYR A 172 -9.69 -21.86 -1.48
C TYR A 172 -10.37 -21.66 -0.12
N CYS A 173 -10.75 -20.42 0.19
CA CYS A 173 -11.44 -20.10 1.43
C CYS A 173 -12.75 -19.37 1.14
N LYS A 174 -13.75 -19.57 2.02
CA LYS A 174 -14.99 -18.79 2.02
C LYS A 174 -15.53 -18.66 3.42
N ILE A 175 -16.16 -17.55 3.73
CA ILE A 175 -16.82 -17.37 5.02
C ILE A 175 -17.92 -18.42 5.12
N SER A 176 -17.88 -19.21 6.19
CA SER A 176 -18.75 -20.38 6.37
C SER A 176 -20.06 -20.05 7.06
N SER A 177 -20.08 -18.99 7.84
CA SER A 177 -21.23 -18.61 8.66
C SER A 177 -21.47 -17.12 8.55
N GLN A 178 -22.72 -16.71 8.43
CA GLN A 178 -23.18 -15.34 8.58
C GLN A 178 -23.34 -14.97 10.07
N GLN A 179 -23.13 -15.91 10.97
CA GLN A 179 -23.23 -15.67 12.38
C GLN A 179 -21.83 -15.40 12.96
N TYR A 180 -21.73 -14.26 13.61
CA TYR A 180 -20.56 -13.87 14.36
C TYR A 180 -20.58 -14.58 15.71
N TYR A 181 -19.58 -15.38 16.01
CA TYR A 181 -19.36 -15.81 17.38
C TYR A 181 -18.57 -14.70 18.11
N ARG A 182 -19.24 -13.99 19.01
CA ARG A 182 -18.67 -12.81 19.70
C ARG A 182 -18.04 -11.76 18.77
N GLY A 183 -18.59 -11.60 17.56
CA GLY A 183 -18.06 -10.66 16.57
C GLY A 183 -16.95 -11.23 15.68
N VAL A 184 -16.58 -12.51 15.85
CA VAL A 184 -15.51 -13.15 15.08
C VAL A 184 -16.07 -13.93 13.90
N LEU A 185 -15.51 -13.70 12.71
CA LEU A 185 -15.81 -14.47 11.51
C LEU A 185 -15.05 -15.79 11.51
N ASN A 186 -15.72 -16.86 11.03
CA ASN A 186 -15.08 -18.13 10.72
C ASN A 186 -15.26 -18.46 9.23
N PHE A 187 -14.47 -19.40 8.74
CA PHE A 187 -14.45 -19.75 7.33
C PHE A 187 -14.25 -21.25 7.08
N ALA A 188 -14.70 -21.70 5.93
CA ALA A 188 -14.46 -23.03 5.42
C ALA A 188 -13.30 -23.02 4.42
N PHE A 189 -12.48 -24.07 4.47
CA PHE A 189 -11.39 -24.31 3.56
C PHE A 189 -11.77 -25.40 2.53
N ASN A 190 -11.37 -25.20 1.28
CA ASN A 190 -11.57 -26.15 0.20
C ASN A 190 -10.42 -27.15 0.15
N PHE A 191 -10.67 -28.37 0.60
CA PHE A 191 -9.66 -29.42 0.68
C PHE A 191 -9.20 -29.98 -0.68
N ASP A 192 -9.85 -29.59 -1.76
CA ASP A 192 -9.35 -29.84 -3.12
C ASP A 192 -7.99 -29.15 -3.40
N TYR A 193 -7.61 -28.15 -2.59
CA TYR A 193 -6.30 -27.52 -2.61
C TYR A 193 -5.14 -28.53 -2.55
N PHE A 194 -5.28 -29.59 -1.77
CA PHE A 194 -4.26 -30.62 -1.61
C PHE A 194 -4.28 -31.69 -2.70
N SER A 195 -5.16 -31.58 -3.69
CA SER A 195 -5.18 -32.50 -4.81
C SER A 195 -4.02 -32.25 -5.76
N GLY A 196 -3.26 -33.28 -6.09
CA GLY A 196 -2.13 -33.17 -7.03
C GLY A 196 -0.84 -32.59 -6.43
N ALA A 197 -0.33 -31.52 -7.02
CA ALA A 197 1.00 -30.95 -6.67
C ALA A 197 1.11 -30.41 -5.23
N ASN A 198 0.01 -30.12 -4.57
CA ASN A 198 0.02 -29.54 -3.23
C ASN A 198 -0.09 -30.59 -2.11
N GLU A 199 -0.16 -31.89 -2.43
CA GLU A 199 -0.34 -32.95 -1.43
C GLU A 199 0.83 -32.98 -0.39
N TYR A 200 2.03 -32.59 -0.80
CA TYR A 200 3.19 -32.56 0.10
C TYR A 200 3.04 -31.55 1.26
N TYR A 201 2.21 -30.52 1.11
CA TYR A 201 1.94 -29.57 2.21
C TYR A 201 1.23 -30.21 3.40
N LEU A 202 0.54 -31.33 3.22
CA LEU A 202 -0.12 -32.07 4.30
C LEU A 202 0.86 -32.63 5.36
N ASP A 203 2.11 -32.79 4.99
CA ASP A 203 3.14 -33.26 5.93
C ASP A 203 3.84 -32.08 6.65
N ILE A 204 3.64 -30.85 6.16
CA ILE A 204 4.24 -29.63 6.68
C ILE A 204 3.23 -28.83 7.52
N TRP A 205 1.95 -28.81 7.09
CA TRP A 205 0.90 -28.04 7.75
C TRP A 205 0.40 -28.78 9.00
N ASP A 206 -0.43 -28.09 9.79
CA ASP A 206 -1.01 -28.67 11.00
C ASP A 206 -1.72 -30.01 10.71
N PRO A 207 -1.58 -31.02 11.57
CA PRO A 207 -2.19 -32.34 11.38
C PRO A 207 -3.70 -32.32 11.17
N ILE A 208 -4.38 -31.26 11.56
CA ILE A 208 -5.82 -31.07 11.36
C ILE A 208 -6.16 -31.05 9.86
N PHE A 209 -5.30 -30.42 9.02
CA PHE A 209 -5.50 -30.38 7.57
C PHE A 209 -5.45 -31.79 6.97
N LYS A 210 -4.52 -32.63 7.41
CA LYS A 210 -4.41 -34.02 6.98
C LYS A 210 -5.63 -34.84 7.39
N LYS A 211 -6.11 -34.63 8.62
CA LYS A 211 -7.33 -35.28 9.12
C LYS A 211 -8.57 -34.90 8.32
N MET A 212 -8.72 -33.61 8.00
CA MET A 212 -9.86 -33.11 7.23
C MET A 212 -9.77 -33.49 5.75
N TYR A 213 -8.57 -33.51 5.17
CA TYR A 213 -8.35 -34.00 3.81
C TYR A 213 -8.70 -35.48 3.66
N ASN A 214 -8.37 -36.32 4.63
CA ASN A 214 -8.77 -37.72 4.64
C ASN A 214 -10.29 -37.91 4.67
N LYS A 215 -11.02 -37.04 5.38
CA LYS A 215 -12.50 -37.01 5.32
C LYS A 215 -12.99 -36.68 3.91
N TYR A 216 -12.39 -35.68 3.25
CA TYR A 216 -12.71 -35.32 1.87
C TYR A 216 -12.40 -36.45 0.90
N LYS A 217 -11.27 -37.17 1.05
CA LYS A 217 -10.97 -38.35 0.24
C LYS A 217 -12.01 -39.46 0.39
N SER A 218 -12.60 -39.59 1.57
CA SER A 218 -13.64 -40.60 1.86
C SER A 218 -15.01 -40.19 1.36
N ASP A 219 -15.34 -38.89 1.40
CA ASP A 219 -16.61 -38.32 0.91
C ASP A 219 -16.34 -37.01 0.16
N PRO A 220 -16.44 -37.00 -1.19
CA PRO A 220 -16.25 -35.81 -2.01
C PRO A 220 -17.19 -34.64 -1.71
N LYS A 221 -18.31 -34.87 -1.01
CA LYS A 221 -19.23 -33.82 -0.58
C LYS A 221 -18.61 -32.93 0.51
N LEU A 222 -17.63 -33.46 1.24
CA LEU A 222 -16.88 -32.74 2.27
C LEU A 222 -15.69 -31.94 1.69
N ARG A 223 -15.83 -31.46 0.47
CA ARG A 223 -14.84 -30.61 -0.18
C ARG A 223 -14.60 -29.31 0.59
N TRP A 224 -15.66 -28.68 1.07
CA TRP A 224 -15.63 -27.50 1.91
C TRP A 224 -15.86 -27.90 3.37
N GLN A 225 -14.91 -27.64 4.23
CA GLN A 225 -15.03 -27.94 5.65
C GLN A 225 -14.61 -26.70 6.45
N GLU A 226 -15.40 -26.40 7.48
CA GLU A 226 -15.11 -25.31 8.40
C GLU A 226 -13.92 -25.68 9.28
N LEU A 227 -12.94 -24.77 9.37
CA LEU A 227 -11.80 -24.93 10.27
C LEU A 227 -12.21 -24.58 11.71
N PRO A 228 -11.53 -25.18 12.73
CA PRO A 228 -11.80 -24.86 14.14
C PRO A 228 -11.57 -23.37 14.43
N ILE A 229 -12.56 -22.70 14.98
CA ILE A 229 -12.53 -21.26 15.26
C ILE A 229 -11.42 -20.87 16.24
N GLU A 230 -11.00 -21.80 17.10
CA GLU A 230 -9.89 -21.62 18.03
C GLU A 230 -8.54 -21.44 17.36
N ASN A 231 -8.41 -21.83 16.08
CA ASN A 231 -7.16 -21.74 15.32
C ASN A 231 -7.26 -20.84 14.09
N THR A 232 -8.39 -20.18 13.90
CA THR A 232 -8.60 -19.36 12.71
C THR A 232 -8.45 -17.87 12.99
N PHE A 233 -8.04 -17.15 11.94
CA PHE A 233 -7.99 -15.70 11.88
C PHE A 233 -8.67 -15.24 10.60
N CYS A 234 -9.76 -14.50 10.71
CA CYS A 234 -10.49 -14.01 9.55
C CYS A 234 -10.92 -12.56 9.79
N LEU A 235 -10.55 -11.69 8.84
CA LEU A 235 -10.98 -10.29 8.83
C LEU A 235 -11.59 -9.96 7.47
N LYS A 236 -12.57 -9.06 7.45
CA LYS A 236 -13.23 -8.59 6.23
C LYS A 236 -13.55 -7.10 6.33
N ILE A 237 -13.36 -6.36 5.23
CA ILE A 237 -13.68 -4.92 5.18
C ILE A 237 -15.16 -4.69 4.91
N ASN A 238 -15.66 -5.20 3.79
CA ASN A 238 -17.05 -4.99 3.39
C ASN A 238 -17.97 -5.99 4.08
N LEU A 239 -18.39 -5.69 5.30
CA LEU A 239 -19.24 -6.59 6.13
C LEU A 239 -20.69 -6.66 5.63
N ASP A 240 -21.12 -5.74 4.77
CA ASP A 240 -22.43 -5.76 4.11
C ASP A 240 -22.55 -6.91 3.08
N ASN A 241 -21.43 -7.40 2.56
CA ASN A 241 -21.35 -8.46 1.56
C ASN A 241 -20.54 -9.65 2.07
N LEU A 242 -21.05 -10.38 3.08
CA LEU A 242 -20.33 -11.52 3.66
C LEU A 242 -20.17 -12.69 2.68
N ASP A 243 -21.13 -12.90 1.79
CA ASP A 243 -21.16 -14.05 0.90
C ASP A 243 -20.07 -14.02 -0.17
N TYR A 244 -19.61 -12.85 -0.55
CA TYR A 244 -18.54 -12.71 -1.55
C TYR A 244 -17.59 -11.56 -1.25
N PRO A 245 -16.29 -11.82 -1.28
CA PRO A 245 -15.27 -10.78 -1.13
C PRO A 245 -15.10 -9.99 -2.43
N LEU A 246 -15.16 -8.66 -2.30
CA LEU A 246 -14.94 -7.73 -3.40
C LEU A 246 -13.81 -6.77 -3.01
N PRO A 247 -12.68 -6.69 -3.75
CA PRO A 247 -11.60 -5.79 -3.40
C PRO A 247 -12.12 -4.38 -3.05
N PRO A 248 -11.78 -3.80 -1.90
CA PRO A 248 -12.37 -2.53 -1.43
C PRO A 248 -12.17 -1.38 -2.41
N LEU A 249 -11.08 -1.42 -3.17
CA LEU A 249 -10.75 -0.42 -4.17
C LEU A 249 -11.26 -0.80 -5.58
N SER A 250 -12.20 -1.74 -5.69
CA SER A 250 -12.73 -2.23 -6.98
C SER A 250 -13.31 -1.12 -7.86
N GLY A 251 -13.96 -0.11 -7.26
CA GLY A 251 -14.49 1.05 -7.98
C GLY A 251 -13.43 1.92 -8.66
N LEU A 252 -12.17 1.82 -8.23
CA LEU A 252 -11.06 2.60 -8.81
C LEU A 252 -10.28 1.82 -9.88
N LEU A 253 -10.47 0.52 -9.99
CA LEU A 253 -9.65 -0.32 -10.87
C LEU A 253 -9.73 0.14 -12.34
N ASP A 254 -10.91 0.56 -12.82
CA ASP A 254 -11.07 1.10 -14.18
C ASP A 254 -10.25 2.39 -14.40
N SER A 255 -10.24 3.28 -13.42
CA SER A 255 -9.47 4.53 -13.48
C SER A 255 -7.97 4.29 -13.38
N ILE A 256 -7.56 3.30 -12.59
CA ILE A 256 -6.14 2.93 -12.42
C ILE A 256 -5.61 2.26 -13.69
N ILE A 257 -6.37 1.36 -14.31
CA ILE A 257 -6.00 0.76 -15.61
C ILE A 257 -5.83 1.86 -16.66
N ASN A 258 -6.81 2.78 -16.73
CA ASN A 258 -6.73 3.91 -17.66
C ASN A 258 -5.50 4.80 -17.41
N LEU A 259 -5.12 5.03 -16.17
CA LEU A 259 -3.92 5.80 -15.84
C LEU A 259 -2.64 5.07 -16.31
N VAL A 260 -2.56 3.75 -16.10
CA VAL A 260 -1.42 2.93 -16.56
C VAL A 260 -1.33 2.96 -18.09
N ASP A 261 -2.47 2.84 -18.79
CA ASP A 261 -2.51 2.89 -20.25
C ASP A 261 -2.09 4.29 -20.76
N LEU A 262 -2.55 5.38 -20.12
CA LEU A 262 -2.15 6.75 -20.45
C LEU A 262 -0.65 6.98 -20.23
N GLN A 263 -0.07 6.44 -19.17
CA GLN A 263 1.37 6.50 -18.92
C GLN A 263 2.15 5.76 -20.01
N ALA A 264 1.72 4.55 -20.40
CA ALA A 264 2.34 3.80 -21.47
C ALA A 264 2.28 4.53 -22.83
N VAL A 265 1.17 5.22 -23.12
CA VAL A 265 1.05 6.06 -24.33
C VAL A 265 1.97 7.27 -24.26
N GLN A 266 2.14 7.88 -23.09
CA GLN A 266 3.07 9.00 -22.92
C GLN A 266 4.53 8.56 -23.10
N ASP A 267 4.91 7.44 -22.50
CA ASP A 267 6.26 6.87 -22.65
C ASP A 267 6.59 6.60 -24.14
N LEU A 268 5.60 6.11 -24.91
CA LEU A 268 5.74 5.93 -26.34
C LEU A 268 5.88 7.26 -27.10
N LYS A 269 5.11 8.28 -26.72
CA LYS A 269 5.26 9.61 -27.33
C LYS A 269 6.64 10.18 -27.05
N ASP A 270 7.11 10.09 -25.82
CA ASP A 270 8.43 10.55 -25.41
C ASP A 270 9.54 9.78 -26.15
N GLU A 271 9.36 8.48 -26.39
CA GLU A 271 10.26 7.67 -27.21
C GLU A 271 10.21 8.13 -28.68
N LEU A 272 9.02 8.35 -29.26
CA LEU A 272 8.85 8.85 -30.61
C LEU A 272 9.41 10.27 -30.81
N GLU A 273 9.25 11.15 -29.80
CA GLU A 273 9.84 12.49 -29.84
C GLU A 273 11.38 12.46 -29.82
N ALA A 274 11.98 11.41 -29.28
CA ALA A 274 13.41 11.19 -29.31
C ALA A 274 13.92 10.77 -30.71
N TYR A 275 13.03 10.26 -31.57
CA TYR A 275 13.39 9.89 -32.94
C TYR A 275 13.29 11.13 -33.85
N LYS A 276 14.33 11.34 -34.67
CA LYS A 276 14.36 12.37 -35.71
C LYS A 276 14.38 11.71 -37.06
N LEU A 277 13.47 12.14 -37.94
CA LEU A 277 13.51 11.78 -39.35
C LEU A 277 14.19 12.91 -40.09
N ILE A 278 15.36 12.63 -40.66
CA ILE A 278 16.06 13.54 -41.56
C ILE A 278 15.67 13.17 -42.98
N TYR A 279 15.12 14.12 -43.68
CA TYR A 279 14.71 13.96 -45.04
C TYR A 279 15.78 14.55 -45.98
N ALA A 280 16.33 13.74 -46.89
CA ALA A 280 17.22 14.16 -47.95
C ALA A 280 16.47 14.15 -49.29
N LYS A 281 16.18 15.31 -49.80
CA LYS A 281 15.55 15.46 -51.10
C LYS A 281 16.60 15.30 -52.21
N ILE A 282 16.26 14.51 -53.25
CA ILE A 282 17.03 14.42 -54.46
C ILE A 282 16.34 15.33 -55.49
N ASP A 283 17.00 16.40 -55.88
CA ASP A 283 16.45 17.31 -56.87
C ASP A 283 16.53 16.70 -58.29
N THR A 284 15.53 16.99 -59.12
CA THR A 284 15.46 16.58 -60.52
C THR A 284 15.86 17.73 -61.43
N ILE A 285 16.53 17.44 -62.55
CA ILE A 285 16.97 18.45 -63.48
C ILE A 285 15.75 19.15 -64.10
N SER A 286 15.65 20.45 -63.91
CA SER A 286 14.56 21.26 -64.46
C SER A 286 14.67 21.43 -65.98
N GLY A 287 13.62 20.94 -66.69
CA GLY A 287 13.50 21.16 -68.14
C GLY A 287 13.65 19.92 -69.00
N THR A 288 13.92 18.78 -68.46
CA THR A 288 13.92 17.49 -69.18
C THR A 288 12.51 16.88 -69.19
N LYS A 289 12.22 16.18 -70.31
CA LYS A 289 10.90 15.44 -70.43
C LYS A 289 10.85 14.12 -69.68
N ASP A 290 11.99 13.67 -69.22
CA ASP A 290 12.08 12.41 -68.43
C ASP A 290 11.97 12.72 -66.93
N VAL A 291 11.03 12.11 -66.28
CA VAL A 291 10.69 12.28 -64.86
C VAL A 291 11.80 11.74 -63.94
N ASP A 292 12.78 11.05 -64.53
CA ASP A 292 13.80 10.25 -63.85
C ASP A 292 15.22 10.85 -63.95
N ASP A 293 15.38 12.06 -64.50
CA ASP A 293 16.64 12.74 -64.57
C ASP A 293 16.94 13.49 -63.26
N PHE A 294 17.72 12.86 -62.41
CA PHE A 294 18.18 13.44 -61.15
C PHE A 294 19.43 14.27 -61.33
N GLU A 295 19.59 15.36 -60.59
CA GLU A 295 20.78 16.21 -60.61
C GLU A 295 22.04 15.50 -60.09
N ILE A 296 21.88 14.40 -59.33
CA ILE A 296 22.94 13.61 -58.73
C ILE A 296 22.81 12.17 -59.25
N ASP A 297 23.96 11.54 -59.56
CA ASP A 297 24.01 10.14 -59.89
C ASP A 297 23.50 9.31 -58.72
N LEU A 298 22.57 8.37 -58.97
CA LEU A 298 21.94 7.53 -57.95
C LEU A 298 22.94 6.70 -57.14
N ASP A 299 24.05 6.25 -57.77
CA ASP A 299 25.11 5.52 -57.06
C ASP A 299 25.84 6.42 -56.07
N LEU A 300 26.06 7.69 -56.43
CA LEU A 300 26.68 8.68 -55.57
C LEU A 300 25.72 9.06 -54.42
N ALA A 301 24.43 9.23 -54.72
CA ALA A 301 23.40 9.50 -53.71
C ALA A 301 23.28 8.35 -52.71
N ASN A 302 23.29 7.10 -53.17
CA ASN A 302 23.29 5.92 -52.31
C ASN A 302 24.55 5.82 -51.42
N ALA A 303 25.72 6.17 -51.96
CA ALA A 303 26.95 6.17 -51.18
C ALA A 303 26.94 7.23 -50.08
N PHE A 304 26.37 8.41 -50.34
CA PHE A 304 26.13 9.44 -49.29
C PHE A 304 25.10 8.97 -48.26
N TYR A 305 24.01 8.36 -48.70
CA TYR A 305 22.99 7.83 -47.82
C TYR A 305 23.56 6.79 -46.84
N GLN A 306 24.32 5.79 -47.33
CA GLN A 306 24.96 4.78 -46.50
C GLN A 306 25.97 5.39 -45.52
N LYS A 307 26.73 6.39 -45.92
CA LYS A 307 27.67 7.09 -45.03
C LYS A 307 26.94 7.90 -43.96
N LEU A 308 25.83 8.56 -44.32
CA LEU A 308 24.99 9.28 -43.35
C LEU A 308 24.34 8.33 -42.38
N GLN A 309 23.79 7.22 -42.88
CA GLN A 309 23.18 6.20 -42.03
C GLN A 309 24.20 5.58 -41.05
N ALA A 310 25.42 5.33 -41.51
CA ALA A 310 26.48 4.79 -40.65
C ALA A 310 27.02 5.80 -39.62
N ALA A 311 26.85 7.10 -39.86
CA ALA A 311 27.32 8.18 -38.98
C ALA A 311 26.25 8.68 -37.99
N MET A 312 25.00 8.27 -38.17
CA MET A 312 23.89 8.71 -37.31
C MET A 312 23.69 7.81 -36.09
N PRO A 313 23.26 8.39 -34.97
CA PRO A 313 22.82 7.61 -33.81
C PRO A 313 21.59 6.75 -34.16
N ASP A 314 21.39 5.65 -33.40
CA ASP A 314 20.31 4.67 -33.61
C ASP A 314 18.89 5.26 -33.56
N ASN A 315 18.74 6.46 -33.01
CA ASN A 315 17.46 7.17 -32.89
C ASN A 315 17.18 8.17 -34.00
N VAL A 316 18.02 8.22 -35.06
CA VAL A 316 17.86 9.10 -36.21
C VAL A 316 17.69 8.29 -37.48
N ALA A 317 16.49 8.33 -38.06
CA ALA A 317 16.19 7.71 -39.32
C ALA A 317 16.46 8.74 -40.48
N ILE A 318 16.98 8.25 -41.57
CA ILE A 318 17.19 9.05 -42.81
C ILE A 318 16.33 8.46 -43.91
N ALA A 319 15.48 9.26 -44.49
CA ALA A 319 14.74 8.91 -45.71
C ALA A 319 15.23 9.72 -46.89
N MET A 320 15.40 9.08 -48.03
CA MET A 320 15.78 9.71 -49.30
C MET A 320 14.66 9.54 -50.31
N SER A 321 14.13 10.60 -50.85
CA SER A 321 13.02 10.57 -51.81
C SER A 321 13.14 11.70 -52.83
N PRO A 322 12.76 11.46 -54.09
CA PRO A 322 12.63 12.51 -55.10
C PRO A 322 11.37 13.37 -54.88
N MET A 323 10.45 12.95 -54.03
CA MET A 323 9.25 13.70 -53.69
C MET A 323 9.53 14.62 -52.50
N THR A 324 8.85 15.79 -52.50
CA THR A 324 8.85 16.67 -51.34
C THR A 324 7.96 15.98 -50.25
N LEU A 325 8.58 15.46 -49.20
CA LEU A 325 7.87 15.01 -48.01
C LEU A 325 7.88 16.19 -47.04
N ASP A 326 6.73 16.50 -46.50
CA ASP A 326 6.66 17.41 -45.35
C ASP A 326 7.26 16.72 -44.12
N SER A 327 8.07 17.47 -43.38
CA SER A 327 8.58 16.96 -42.10
C SER A 327 7.38 16.65 -41.18
N ILE A 328 7.23 15.41 -40.81
CA ILE A 328 6.31 15.06 -39.69
C ILE A 328 7.09 15.39 -38.43
N ASP A 329 6.89 16.60 -37.94
CA ASP A 329 7.32 16.91 -36.56
C ASP A 329 6.40 16.16 -35.58
N PHE A 330 6.96 15.12 -34.97
CA PHE A 330 6.32 14.45 -33.83
C PHE A 330 6.27 15.33 -32.57
N ASN A 331 6.78 16.53 -32.68
CA ASN A 331 6.92 17.52 -31.61
C ASN A 331 5.57 18.27 -31.42
N SER A 332 4.55 17.58 -30.96
CA SER A 332 3.35 18.25 -30.45
C SER A 332 3.60 18.65 -29.01
N ASN A 333 4.11 19.84 -28.77
CA ASN A 333 4.10 20.51 -27.46
C ASN A 333 2.65 20.74 -26.99
N ASN A 334 1.92 19.67 -26.76
CA ASN A 334 0.59 19.72 -26.17
C ASN A 334 0.74 19.67 -24.63
N ALA A 335 0.85 20.85 -24.03
CA ALA A 335 0.68 21.05 -22.60
C ALA A 335 -0.62 20.38 -22.05
N ASN A 336 -1.55 20.01 -22.94
CA ASN A 336 -2.77 19.28 -22.62
C ASN A 336 -2.51 17.81 -22.22
N ASP A 337 -1.49 17.13 -22.73
CA ASP A 337 -1.27 15.70 -22.45
C ASP A 337 -0.76 15.49 -21.03
N VAL A 338 0.14 16.32 -20.55
CA VAL A 338 0.59 16.31 -19.14
C VAL A 338 -0.58 16.61 -18.20
N ASN A 339 -1.51 17.47 -18.61
CA ASN A 339 -2.71 17.77 -17.84
C ASN A 339 -3.68 16.59 -17.76
N ILE A 340 -3.77 15.72 -18.76
CA ILE A 340 -4.67 14.56 -18.76
C ILE A 340 -4.22 13.53 -17.72
N ILE A 341 -2.93 13.18 -17.69
CA ILE A 341 -2.36 12.25 -16.72
C ILE A 341 -2.50 12.81 -15.30
N SER A 342 -2.16 14.09 -15.11
CA SER A 342 -2.28 14.75 -13.81
C SER A 342 -3.72 14.76 -13.31
N LYS A 343 -4.70 15.06 -14.17
CA LYS A 343 -6.12 15.00 -13.83
C LYS A 343 -6.60 13.57 -13.54
N ALA A 344 -6.15 12.58 -14.30
CA ALA A 344 -6.49 11.19 -14.04
C ALA A 344 -5.97 10.74 -12.67
N TYR A 345 -4.72 11.10 -12.34
CA TYR A 345 -4.13 10.85 -11.02
C TYR A 345 -4.90 11.55 -9.91
N GLU A 346 -5.21 12.84 -10.06
CA GLU A 346 -5.99 13.60 -9.09
C GLU A 346 -7.38 13.00 -8.85
N ASN A 347 -8.07 12.56 -9.91
CA ASN A 347 -9.38 11.94 -9.80
C ASN A 347 -9.33 10.64 -9.01
N ILE A 348 -8.32 9.80 -9.20
CA ILE A 348 -8.14 8.55 -8.45
C ILE A 348 -7.95 8.85 -6.96
N ILE A 349 -7.08 9.79 -6.62
CA ILE A 349 -6.78 10.15 -5.23
C ILE A 349 -8.00 10.79 -4.56
N ASN A 350 -8.66 11.72 -5.23
CA ASN A 350 -9.84 12.40 -4.69
C ASN A 350 -11.02 11.44 -4.48
N ALA A 351 -11.19 10.44 -5.34
CA ALA A 351 -12.27 9.47 -5.23
C ALA A 351 -12.11 8.49 -4.07
N ASN A 352 -10.87 8.21 -3.63
CA ASN A 352 -10.61 7.21 -2.59
C ASN A 352 -10.12 7.78 -1.26
N GLY A 353 -10.31 9.08 -1.06
CA GLY A 353 -9.90 9.70 0.19
C GLY A 353 -8.39 9.77 0.43
N GLY A 354 -7.56 9.46 -0.54
CA GLY A 354 -6.10 9.58 -0.41
C GLY A 354 -5.61 11.03 -0.48
N ILE A 355 -6.32 11.96 0.16
CA ILE A 355 -6.02 13.41 0.07
C ILE A 355 -4.60 13.73 0.55
N VAL A 356 -4.06 12.95 1.49
CA VAL A 356 -2.67 13.05 1.97
C VAL A 356 -1.66 12.82 0.84
N LEU A 357 -2.06 12.11 -0.20
CA LEU A 357 -1.23 11.79 -1.35
C LEU A 357 -1.19 12.92 -2.38
N ASN A 358 -2.12 13.89 -2.27
CA ASN A 358 -2.26 15.03 -3.19
C ASN A 358 -1.80 16.33 -2.55
N GLN A 359 -0.49 16.51 -2.41
CA GLN A 359 0.11 17.67 -1.73
C GLN A 359 -0.18 19.01 -2.40
N ASN A 360 -0.52 19.03 -3.69
CA ASN A 360 -0.68 20.27 -4.47
C ASN A 360 -2.01 21.01 -4.23
N LYS A 361 -2.99 20.38 -3.59
CA LYS A 361 -4.34 20.96 -3.36
C LYS A 361 -4.67 21.21 -1.89
N ILE A 362 -3.72 21.06 -0.98
CA ILE A 362 -3.93 21.29 0.43
C ILE A 362 -3.89 22.80 0.69
N THR A 363 -5.02 23.47 0.53
CA THR A 363 -5.15 24.92 0.76
C THR A 363 -5.61 25.27 2.19
N ASN A 364 -6.21 24.30 2.90
CA ASN A 364 -6.75 24.52 4.24
C ASN A 364 -6.44 23.32 5.15
N SER A 365 -5.70 23.57 6.23
CA SER A 365 -5.28 22.54 7.19
C SER A 365 -6.47 21.87 7.91
N ALA A 366 -7.56 22.57 8.16
CA ALA A 366 -8.75 22.01 8.82
C ALA A 366 -9.48 21.00 7.92
N SER A 367 -9.69 21.34 6.66
CA SER A 367 -10.33 20.43 5.69
C SER A 367 -9.47 19.20 5.43
N PHE A 368 -8.15 19.38 5.39
CA PHE A 368 -7.20 18.27 5.29
C PHE A 368 -7.30 17.33 6.48
N LYS A 369 -7.32 17.86 7.70
CA LYS A 369 -7.44 17.07 8.93
C LYS A 369 -8.74 16.27 8.96
N LEU A 370 -9.87 16.86 8.56
CA LEU A 370 -11.17 16.17 8.47
C LEU A 370 -11.15 15.03 7.43
N ALA A 371 -10.59 15.27 6.26
CA ALA A 371 -10.49 14.24 5.23
C ALA A 371 -9.57 13.09 5.68
N LEU A 372 -8.42 13.40 6.29
CA LEU A 372 -7.53 12.40 6.86
C LEU A 372 -8.20 11.61 7.99
N GLN A 373 -9.03 12.27 8.81
CA GLN A 373 -9.79 11.61 9.87
C GLN A 373 -10.79 10.60 9.29
N PHE A 374 -11.52 10.97 8.24
CA PHE A 374 -12.44 10.06 7.54
C PHE A 374 -11.70 8.87 6.95
N ASP A 375 -10.59 9.11 6.25
CA ASP A 375 -9.75 8.06 5.68
C ASP A 375 -9.19 7.10 6.74
N SER A 376 -8.87 7.64 7.91
CA SER A 376 -8.34 6.87 9.03
C SER A 376 -9.41 6.01 9.70
N MET A 377 -10.65 6.49 9.80
CA MET A 377 -11.77 5.69 10.34
C MET A 377 -11.99 4.42 9.52
N ASP A 378 -12.02 4.55 8.19
CA ASP A 378 -12.13 3.41 7.29
C ASP A 378 -10.95 2.45 7.41
N ALA A 379 -9.72 2.98 7.49
CA ALA A 379 -8.51 2.18 7.61
C ALA A 379 -8.39 1.43 8.96
N MET A 380 -8.93 2.01 10.04
CA MET A 380 -8.87 1.45 11.38
C MET A 380 -10.05 0.52 11.73
N ALA A 381 -11.09 0.47 10.90
CA ALA A 381 -12.27 -0.38 11.12
C ALA A 381 -11.93 -1.88 11.40
N PRO A 382 -10.91 -2.50 10.80
CA PRO A 382 -10.54 -3.89 11.12
C PRO A 382 -10.05 -4.10 12.55
N VAL A 383 -9.66 -3.06 13.28
CA VAL A 383 -9.14 -3.18 14.66
C VAL A 383 -10.21 -3.72 15.62
N GLU A 384 -11.47 -3.36 15.41
CA GLU A 384 -12.58 -3.88 16.20
C GLU A 384 -12.73 -5.41 16.04
N GLN A 385 -12.59 -5.92 14.80
CA GLN A 385 -12.59 -7.36 14.52
C GLN A 385 -11.38 -8.06 15.17
N ILE A 386 -10.22 -7.40 15.18
CA ILE A 386 -9.01 -7.92 15.83
C ILE A 386 -9.21 -7.97 17.34
N ASN A 387 -9.83 -6.96 17.93
CA ASN A 387 -10.16 -6.94 19.36
C ASN A 387 -11.14 -8.07 19.73
N ALA A 388 -12.16 -8.31 18.92
CA ALA A 388 -13.05 -9.44 19.12
C ALA A 388 -12.31 -10.79 19.00
N TRP A 389 -11.47 -10.93 17.98
CA TRP A 389 -10.69 -12.15 17.75
C TRP A 389 -9.69 -12.45 18.86
N ILE A 390 -8.91 -11.46 19.32
CA ILE A 390 -7.89 -11.70 20.36
C ILE A 390 -8.53 -12.12 21.70
N ASN A 391 -9.66 -11.53 22.06
CA ASN A 391 -10.36 -11.90 23.29
C ASN A 391 -10.98 -13.29 23.20
N LEU A 392 -11.50 -13.69 22.04
CA LEU A 392 -11.94 -15.07 21.80
C LEU A 392 -10.75 -16.04 21.82
N TRP A 393 -9.63 -15.67 21.20
CA TRP A 393 -8.40 -16.45 21.21
C TRP A 393 -7.89 -16.71 22.63
N ILE A 394 -7.82 -15.67 23.47
CA ILE A 394 -7.43 -15.78 24.87
C ILE A 394 -8.37 -16.70 25.64
N LEU A 395 -9.68 -16.55 25.45
CA LEU A 395 -10.67 -17.41 26.10
C LEU A 395 -10.46 -18.89 25.75
N ASN A 396 -10.20 -19.20 24.48
CA ASN A 396 -10.03 -20.57 24.01
C ASN A 396 -8.73 -21.22 24.50
N HIS A 397 -7.65 -20.43 24.64
CA HIS A 397 -6.31 -20.97 24.96
C HIS A 397 -5.93 -20.80 26.43
N LEU A 398 -6.30 -19.70 27.08
CA LEU A 398 -5.99 -19.45 28.51
C LEU A 398 -7.17 -19.71 29.46
N GLY A 399 -8.37 -19.91 28.91
CA GLY A 399 -9.59 -20.02 29.68
C GLY A 399 -10.12 -18.65 30.15
N GLU A 400 -11.04 -18.68 31.14
CA GLU A 400 -11.61 -17.45 31.70
C GLU A 400 -10.59 -16.77 32.62
N THR A 401 -9.89 -15.78 32.10
CA THR A 401 -8.91 -14.98 32.86
C THR A 401 -9.54 -13.77 33.54
N GLY A 402 -10.76 -13.38 33.15
CA GLY A 402 -11.39 -12.14 33.58
C GLY A 402 -10.65 -10.88 33.07
N MET A 403 -9.82 -11.00 32.02
CA MET A 403 -9.08 -9.92 31.42
C MET A 403 -9.55 -9.66 30.01
N VAL A 404 -9.59 -8.40 29.62
CA VAL A 404 -9.90 -7.93 28.28
C VAL A 404 -8.65 -7.28 27.68
N VAL A 405 -8.34 -7.64 26.45
CA VAL A 405 -7.27 -7.02 25.65
C VAL A 405 -7.90 -6.10 24.62
N GLU A 406 -7.40 -4.89 24.52
CA GLU A 406 -7.89 -3.88 23.59
C GLU A 406 -6.73 -3.23 22.86
N PHE A 407 -6.66 -3.42 21.56
CA PHE A 407 -5.77 -2.67 20.68
C PHE A 407 -6.40 -1.32 20.37
N SER A 408 -5.57 -0.27 20.36
CA SER A 408 -6.02 1.08 20.07
C SER A 408 -6.51 1.20 18.63
N ASP A 409 -7.69 1.78 18.44
CA ASP A 409 -8.30 2.16 17.17
C ASP A 409 -7.82 3.53 16.66
N VAL A 410 -6.87 4.15 17.36
CA VAL A 410 -6.33 5.47 17.03
C VAL A 410 -5.30 5.34 15.91
N SER A 411 -5.59 5.98 14.76
CA SER A 411 -4.63 6.06 13.67
C SER A 411 -3.33 6.74 14.10
N PRO A 412 -2.16 6.31 13.60
CA PRO A 412 -0.87 6.94 13.86
C PRO A 412 -0.82 8.44 13.61
N TYR A 413 -1.69 8.95 12.74
CA TYR A 413 -1.80 10.39 12.44
C TYR A 413 -2.48 11.22 13.54
N PHE A 414 -3.17 10.58 14.47
CA PHE A 414 -3.99 11.23 15.52
C PHE A 414 -3.58 10.85 16.93
N ILE A 415 -2.44 10.20 17.10
CA ILE A 415 -1.92 9.79 18.43
C ILE A 415 -1.73 11.02 19.32
N ASP A 416 -1.12 12.08 18.82
CA ASP A 416 -0.88 13.30 19.59
C ASP A 416 -2.20 13.96 20.00
N ASP A 417 -3.18 14.07 19.10
CA ASP A 417 -4.51 14.57 19.42
C ASP A 417 -5.21 13.74 20.51
N ARG A 418 -4.99 12.41 20.51
CA ARG A 418 -5.56 11.53 21.54
C ARG A 418 -4.87 11.71 22.87
N ILE A 419 -3.54 11.83 22.87
CA ILE A 419 -2.74 12.13 24.06
C ILE A 419 -3.20 13.44 24.69
N ASP A 420 -3.35 14.52 23.93
CA ASP A 420 -3.84 15.81 24.41
C ASP A 420 -5.24 15.73 25.04
N LYS A 421 -6.13 14.96 24.44
CA LYS A 421 -7.46 14.72 24.99
C LYS A 421 -7.40 13.96 26.31
N LEU A 422 -6.60 12.89 26.38
CA LEU A 422 -6.44 12.08 27.59
C LEU A 422 -5.81 12.89 28.72
N GLN A 423 -4.83 13.76 28.45
CA GLN A 423 -4.24 14.65 29.44
C GLN A 423 -5.27 15.63 30.01
N LYS A 424 -6.15 16.18 29.17
CA LYS A 424 -7.25 17.04 29.63
C LYS A 424 -8.26 16.29 30.50
N VAL A 425 -8.62 15.08 30.09
CA VAL A 425 -9.57 14.24 30.84
C VAL A 425 -8.98 13.74 32.17
N ALA A 426 -7.65 13.50 32.22
CA ALA A 426 -6.95 13.15 33.44
C ALA A 426 -7.07 14.22 34.54
N GLN A 427 -7.22 15.50 34.17
CA GLN A 427 -7.45 16.61 35.11
C GLN A 427 -8.78 16.45 35.86
N TYR A 428 -9.73 15.73 35.31
CA TYR A 428 -11.01 15.41 35.91
C TYR A 428 -11.02 14.05 36.67
N SER A 429 -9.83 13.51 36.97
CA SER A 429 -9.64 12.26 37.71
C SER A 429 -10.19 11.02 37.00
N VAL A 430 -10.37 11.06 35.69
CA VAL A 430 -10.74 9.88 34.90
C VAL A 430 -9.52 8.94 34.80
N PRO A 431 -9.66 7.63 35.09
CA PRO A 431 -8.55 6.69 35.06
C PRO A 431 -8.12 6.35 33.61
N CYS A 432 -7.26 7.16 33.02
CA CYS A 432 -6.77 7.00 31.65
C CYS A 432 -5.24 6.77 31.56
N LYS A 433 -4.55 6.52 32.67
CA LYS A 433 -3.09 6.37 32.70
C LYS A 433 -2.60 5.20 31.86
N MET A 434 -3.33 4.08 31.85
CA MET A 434 -2.97 2.88 31.11
C MET A 434 -3.09 3.10 29.60
N GLU A 435 -4.17 3.75 29.16
CA GLU A 435 -4.38 4.10 27.77
C GLU A 435 -3.30 5.09 27.28
N LEU A 436 -3.04 6.15 28.07
CA LEU A 436 -2.01 7.12 27.79
C LEU A 436 -0.62 6.45 27.64
N ALA A 437 -0.27 5.55 28.57
CA ALA A 437 0.98 4.78 28.53
C ALA A 437 1.04 3.92 27.26
N SER A 438 -0.05 3.27 26.88
CA SER A 438 -0.09 2.41 25.69
C SER A 438 0.17 3.20 24.41
N LEU A 439 -0.35 4.42 24.27
CA LEU A 439 -0.18 5.26 23.10
C LEU A 439 1.28 5.67 22.86
N ILE A 440 2.06 5.81 23.94
CA ILE A 440 3.51 6.07 23.86
C ILE A 440 4.35 4.78 23.90
N ASN A 441 3.72 3.61 23.67
CA ASN A 441 4.34 2.28 23.76
C ASN A 441 4.96 1.96 25.13
N ALA A 442 4.48 2.59 26.20
CA ALA A 442 4.83 2.27 27.57
C ALA A 442 3.86 1.18 28.07
N ASN A 443 4.39 0.00 28.36
CA ASN A 443 3.62 -1.10 28.94
C ASN A 443 4.03 -1.25 30.41
N PRO A 444 3.12 -1.38 31.38
CA PRO A 444 3.46 -1.47 32.80
C PRO A 444 4.44 -2.58 33.15
N VAL A 445 4.42 -3.72 32.43
CA VAL A 445 5.39 -4.82 32.64
C VAL A 445 6.77 -4.40 32.16
N LYS A 446 6.85 -3.72 31.01
CA LYS A 446 8.08 -3.16 30.47
C LYS A 446 8.64 -2.07 31.39
N GLU A 447 7.78 -1.11 31.78
CA GLU A 447 8.19 0.03 32.61
C GLU A 447 8.68 -0.45 34.00
N ARG A 448 8.02 -1.44 34.59
CA ARG A 448 8.50 -2.07 35.83
C ARG A 448 9.86 -2.73 35.64
N GLY A 449 10.07 -3.44 34.53
CA GLY A 449 11.36 -4.07 34.21
C GLY A 449 12.45 -3.04 33.99
N MET A 450 12.15 -1.95 33.27
CA MET A 450 13.09 -0.83 33.05
C MET A 450 13.44 -0.13 34.36
N SER A 451 12.46 0.19 35.18
CA SER A 451 12.67 0.81 36.49
C SER A 451 13.58 -0.05 37.38
N TYR A 452 13.33 -1.36 37.45
CA TYR A 452 14.17 -2.29 38.19
C TYR A 452 15.62 -2.33 37.64
N LEU A 453 15.78 -2.34 36.32
CA LEU A 453 17.09 -2.34 35.69
C LEU A 453 17.84 -1.04 35.92
N GLU A 454 17.17 0.11 35.82
CA GLU A 454 17.73 1.43 36.09
C GLU A 454 18.19 1.56 37.54
N GLU A 455 17.39 1.04 38.49
CA GLU A 455 17.75 0.98 39.88
C GLU A 455 18.98 0.10 40.13
N ALA A 456 18.99 -1.11 39.54
CA ALA A 456 20.11 -2.05 39.64
C ALA A 456 21.42 -1.53 39.03
N LEU A 457 21.34 -0.72 37.98
CA LEU A 457 22.47 -0.07 37.32
C LEU A 457 22.90 1.23 38.04
N GLY A 458 22.19 1.68 39.08
CA GLY A 458 22.47 2.91 39.82
C GLY A 458 22.18 4.18 39.03
N ILE A 459 21.36 4.12 37.99
CA ILE A 459 20.90 5.25 37.19
C ILE A 459 19.43 5.62 37.43
N GLY A 460 18.83 5.09 38.51
CA GLY A 460 17.46 5.36 38.90
C GLY A 460 17.20 6.83 39.30
N ILE A 461 15.92 7.15 39.53
CA ILE A 461 15.43 8.53 39.83
C ILE A 461 16.20 9.22 40.96
N THR A 462 16.71 8.48 41.92
CA THR A 462 17.50 9.02 43.05
C THR A 462 18.89 9.49 42.64
N SER A 463 19.44 9.03 41.52
CA SER A 463 20.78 9.38 41.02
C SER A 463 20.74 10.41 39.89
N TRP A 464 19.58 10.65 39.28
CA TRP A 464 19.43 11.67 38.24
C TRP A 464 18.71 12.90 38.77
N ASN A 465 19.37 14.07 38.67
CA ASN A 465 18.66 15.33 38.79
C ASN A 465 17.68 15.43 37.60
N ASN A 466 16.40 15.22 37.86
CA ASN A 466 15.37 15.23 36.83
C ASN A 466 15.15 16.70 36.35
N PRO A 467 15.68 17.11 35.19
CA PRO A 467 15.53 18.48 34.71
C PRO A 467 14.10 18.81 34.25
N LEU A 468 13.21 17.80 34.19
CA LEU A 468 11.84 17.95 33.72
C LEU A 468 10.81 18.12 34.86
N VAL A 469 11.24 18.03 36.13
CA VAL A 469 10.34 18.33 37.25
C VAL A 469 10.22 19.85 37.36
N SER A 470 9.09 20.39 36.93
CA SER A 470 8.83 21.82 37.12
C SER A 470 8.86 22.16 38.62
N SER A 471 9.32 23.32 38.96
CA SER A 471 9.42 23.81 40.34
C SER A 471 8.11 23.68 41.13
N ASN A 472 6.98 23.51 40.48
CA ASN A 472 5.67 23.30 41.12
C ASN A 472 5.42 21.84 41.57
N VAL A 473 6.25 20.86 41.17
CA VAL A 473 6.11 19.45 41.57
C VAL A 473 7.07 19.09 42.72
N GLN A 474 8.06 19.93 42.98
CA GLN A 474 9.08 19.69 44.02
C GLN A 474 8.55 19.81 45.46
N SER A 475 7.36 20.36 45.67
CA SER A 475 6.75 20.53 47.01
C SER A 475 6.04 19.28 47.55
N GLY A 476 6.09 18.13 46.86
CA GLY A 476 5.38 16.91 47.25
C GLY A 476 6.22 15.69 47.61
N ILE A 477 7.57 15.75 47.49
CA ILE A 477 8.46 14.63 47.81
C ILE A 477 9.49 15.08 48.85
N GLY A 478 9.02 15.26 50.02
CA GLY A 478 9.85 15.45 51.22
C GLY A 478 9.10 14.85 52.38
N ASP A 479 9.55 13.67 52.80
CA ASP A 479 9.15 13.07 54.04
C ASP A 479 9.85 13.86 55.16
N ASN A 480 9.21 14.94 55.61
CA ASN A 480 9.28 15.52 56.94
C ASN A 480 8.42 16.79 56.96
N GLY A 481 7.35 16.71 57.74
CA GLY A 481 6.42 17.81 57.93
C GLY A 481 7.08 19.05 58.51
N ASP A 482 7.33 19.99 57.71
CA ASP A 482 7.35 21.39 58.06
C ASP A 482 6.95 22.21 56.83
N GLY A 483 5.78 22.79 56.89
CA GLY A 483 5.18 23.58 55.82
C GLY A 483 5.99 24.88 55.59
N SER A 484 7.04 24.78 54.80
CA SER A 484 7.71 25.99 54.28
C SER A 484 7.11 26.35 52.94
N GLU A 485 6.32 27.40 52.95
CA GLU A 485 5.75 28.10 51.81
C GLU A 485 6.80 28.41 50.73
N GLY A 486 6.34 28.30 49.46
CA GLY A 486 7.12 28.41 48.26
C GLY A 486 8.09 29.59 48.15
N ARG A 487 9.05 29.43 47.24
CA ARG A 487 10.12 30.29 46.80
C ARG A 487 10.87 31.06 47.91
N PRO A 488 12.14 30.82 48.13
CA PRO A 488 12.95 31.60 49.06
C PRO A 488 12.74 33.07 48.77
N LYS A 489 12.40 33.84 49.77
CA LYS A 489 12.37 35.31 49.68
C LYS A 489 13.80 35.75 49.34
N SER A 490 13.96 36.47 48.25
CA SER A 490 15.21 37.16 47.95
C SER A 490 15.45 38.18 49.05
N ASP A 491 16.65 38.24 49.60
CA ASP A 491 17.06 39.26 50.58
C ASP A 491 17.22 40.65 49.94
N GLU A 492 16.93 40.78 48.65
CA GLU A 492 16.93 42.09 48.00
C GLU A 492 15.56 42.76 48.15
N PRO A 493 15.54 44.08 48.40
CA PRO A 493 14.29 44.85 48.55
C PRO A 493 13.50 44.81 47.28
N LEU A 494 12.20 44.46 47.38
CA LEU A 494 11.25 44.45 46.28
C LEU A 494 11.17 45.86 45.66
N SER A 495 11.01 45.91 44.33
CA SER A 495 10.66 47.17 43.65
C SER A 495 9.28 47.63 44.12
N ASP A 496 9.05 48.95 44.07
CA ASP A 496 7.77 49.59 44.50
C ASP A 496 6.52 48.91 43.93
N GLU A 497 6.63 48.33 42.73
CA GLU A 497 5.56 47.53 42.11
C GLU A 497 5.39 46.13 42.73
N GLY A 498 6.47 45.53 43.21
CA GLY A 498 6.48 44.25 43.92
C GLY A 498 5.87 44.33 45.31
N GLU A 499 6.10 45.45 46.05
CA GLU A 499 5.46 45.72 47.35
C GLU A 499 3.95 45.89 47.22
N ASN A 500 3.47 46.63 46.23
CA ASN A 500 2.03 46.82 45.98
C ASN A 500 1.30 45.53 45.66
N THR A 501 1.94 44.57 44.98
CA THR A 501 1.34 43.27 44.68
C THR A 501 1.30 42.34 45.91
N SER A 502 2.28 42.46 46.78
CA SER A 502 2.34 41.71 48.05
C SER A 502 1.30 42.17 49.08
N ASP A 503 1.03 43.45 49.15
CA ASP A 503 0.05 44.00 50.08
C ASP A 503 -1.41 43.92 49.60
N GLY A 504 -1.65 43.90 48.29
CA GLY A 504 -2.99 43.68 47.72
C GLY A 504 -3.64 42.34 48.06
N ASN A 505 -2.85 41.34 48.41
CA ASN A 505 -3.35 39.99 48.74
C ASN A 505 -3.68 39.78 50.25
N LYS A 506 -3.53 40.81 51.09
CA LYS A 506 -3.85 40.72 52.53
C LYS A 506 -5.24 41.22 52.92
N ASN A 507 -6.00 41.80 52.00
CA ASN A 507 -7.28 42.46 52.30
C ASN A 507 -8.54 41.71 51.83
N ASP A 508 -8.43 40.50 51.25
CA ASP A 508 -9.59 39.64 50.97
C ASP A 508 -9.58 38.43 51.92
N LYS A 509 -10.13 38.65 53.12
CA LYS A 509 -10.73 37.66 54.00
C LYS A 509 -12.10 38.12 54.42
#